data_1c0452b7ba75b7ef53386e983b47b7e3
#
_entry.id   1c0452b7ba75b7ef53386e983b47b7e3
#
_cell.length_a   1.000
_cell.length_b   1.000
_cell.length_c   1.000
_cell.angle_alpha   90.00
_cell.angle_beta   90.00
_cell.angle_gamma   90.00
#
_symmetry.space_group_name_H-M   'P 1'
#
loop_
_entity.id
_entity.type
_entity.pdbx_description
1 polymer ?
#
loop_
_entity_poly.entity_id
_entity_poly.type
_entity_poly.pdbx_seq_one_letter_code
_entity_poly.pdbx_strand_id
1 'polypeptide(L)'
;IDISPIQQRNLEKTYNIKVLDKTSLILEIFGKRALSKEGSIQVELAHLNWQKSRLVRSWTHLERQRGGYGFLGGPGESQIELDKRMINKRIKQLKLIVEKIKKTRNMQHLNREKTKVPVVALLGYTNAGKSTLFNALTKLNVKAKNKLFETLDTKISYFYLDNIKKAYIA
;
A
#
# COMPACT_ATOMS: atom_id res chain seq x y z
N ILE A 1 2.93 -5.00 17.63
CA ILE A 1 1.81 -5.04 18.57
C ILE A 1 0.66 -4.32 17.91
N ASP A 2 -0.51 -4.97 17.87
CA ASP A 2 -1.74 -4.36 17.38
C ASP A 2 -2.42 -3.62 18.54
N ILE A 3 -2.65 -2.33 18.37
CA ILE A 3 -3.29 -1.47 19.36
C ILE A 3 -4.77 -1.32 18.98
N SER A 4 -5.69 -1.52 19.93
CA SER A 4 -7.11 -1.28 19.68
C SER A 4 -7.38 0.22 19.47
N PRO A 5 -8.45 0.61 18.75
CA PRO A 5 -8.80 2.02 18.57
C PRO A 5 -9.00 2.80 19.88
N ILE A 6 -9.51 2.11 20.92
CA ILE A 6 -9.71 2.71 22.24
C ILE A 6 -8.38 2.95 22.95
N GLN A 7 -7.48 1.96 22.91
CA GLN A 7 -6.14 2.10 23.47
C GLN A 7 -5.37 3.22 22.78
N GLN A 8 -5.45 3.28 21.45
CA GLN A 8 -4.83 4.36 20.68
C GLN A 8 -5.33 5.73 21.14
N ARG A 9 -6.66 5.91 21.20
CA ARG A 9 -7.28 7.18 21.65
C ARG A 9 -6.86 7.56 23.06
N ASN A 10 -6.82 6.59 23.99
CA ASN A 10 -6.43 6.84 25.37
C ASN A 10 -4.96 7.28 25.47
N LEU A 11 -4.06 6.60 24.74
CA LEU A 11 -2.66 6.97 24.65
C LEU A 11 -2.47 8.37 24.03
N GLU A 12 -3.19 8.67 22.92
CA GLU A 12 -3.14 9.98 22.29
C GLU A 12 -3.60 11.11 23.24
N LYS A 13 -4.65 10.84 24.03
CA LYS A 13 -5.13 11.80 25.04
C LYS A 13 -4.12 11.99 26.19
N THR A 14 -3.53 10.88 26.68
CA THR A 14 -2.62 10.93 27.84
C THR A 14 -1.32 11.64 27.51
N TYR A 15 -0.76 11.36 26.32
CA TYR A 15 0.55 11.88 25.94
C TYR A 15 0.48 13.09 25.00
N ASN A 16 -0.70 13.45 24.53
CA ASN A 16 -0.92 14.53 23.54
C ASN A 16 -0.05 14.41 22.29
N ILE A 17 0.17 13.18 21.82
CA ILE A 17 0.95 12.84 20.63
C ILE A 17 0.19 11.86 19.74
N LYS A 18 0.48 11.89 18.45
CA LYS A 18 -0.07 10.91 17.50
C LYS A 18 0.49 9.52 17.78
N VAL A 19 -0.39 8.55 18.00
CA VAL A 19 -0.04 7.15 18.23
C VAL A 19 -0.33 6.33 16.96
N LEU A 20 0.66 5.59 16.51
CA LEU A 20 0.54 4.72 15.34
C LEU A 20 0.73 3.26 15.74
N ASP A 21 -0.12 2.38 15.22
CA ASP A 21 0.14 0.95 15.28
C ASP A 21 1.13 0.53 14.18
N LYS A 22 1.58 -0.72 14.23
CA LYS A 22 2.53 -1.27 13.25
C LYS A 22 2.02 -1.10 11.82
N THR A 23 0.74 -1.37 11.57
CA THR A 23 0.15 -1.32 10.23
C THR A 23 0.09 0.12 9.72
N SER A 24 -0.38 1.07 10.52
CA SER A 24 -0.43 2.49 10.12
C SER A 24 0.95 3.07 9.90
N LEU A 25 1.94 2.70 10.73
CA LEU A 25 3.33 3.12 10.51
C LEU A 25 3.90 2.62 9.17
N ILE A 26 3.68 1.33 8.85
CA ILE A 26 4.10 0.77 7.56
C ILE A 26 3.42 1.49 6.40
N LEU A 27 2.11 1.75 6.50
CA LEU A 27 1.36 2.46 5.47
C LEU A 27 1.84 3.91 5.29
N GLU A 28 2.19 4.61 6.37
CA GLU A 28 2.79 5.95 6.27
C GLU A 28 4.16 5.92 5.59
N ILE A 29 5.01 4.94 5.94
CA ILE A 29 6.31 4.76 5.29
C ILE A 29 6.12 4.50 3.79
N PHE A 30 5.20 3.62 3.42
CA PHE A 30 4.90 3.31 2.02
C PHE A 30 4.31 4.51 1.28
N GLY A 31 3.42 5.27 1.91
CA GLY A 31 2.86 6.50 1.34
C GLY A 31 3.93 7.53 0.97
N LYS A 32 4.96 7.67 1.81
CA LYS A 32 6.10 8.58 1.54
C LYS A 32 7.07 8.06 0.47
N ARG A 33 7.07 6.75 0.18
CA ARG A 33 8.04 6.11 -0.71
C ARG A 33 7.47 5.64 -2.04
N ALA A 34 6.16 5.56 -2.16
CA ALA A 34 5.49 5.25 -3.41
C ALA A 34 5.66 6.42 -4.40
N LEU A 35 6.59 6.28 -5.33
CA LEU A 35 6.88 7.29 -6.36
C LEU A 35 6.04 7.06 -7.62
N SER A 36 5.68 5.82 -7.91
CA SER A 36 4.83 5.50 -9.04
C SER A 36 3.36 5.75 -8.74
N LYS A 37 2.59 6.13 -9.77
CA LYS A 37 1.14 6.28 -9.67
C LYS A 37 0.47 4.98 -9.21
N GLU A 38 0.99 3.84 -9.62
CA GLU A 38 0.48 2.54 -9.21
C GLU A 38 0.75 2.27 -7.73
N GLY A 39 2.00 2.45 -7.27
CA GLY A 39 2.37 2.28 -5.87
C GLY A 39 1.53 3.18 -4.96
N SER A 40 1.35 4.46 -5.33
CA SER A 40 0.51 5.40 -4.59
C SER A 40 -0.94 4.92 -4.48
N ILE A 41 -1.54 4.42 -5.57
CA ILE A 41 -2.92 3.92 -5.57
C ILE A 41 -3.05 2.66 -4.71
N GLN A 42 -2.07 1.75 -4.77
CA GLN A 42 -2.06 0.54 -3.94
C GLN A 42 -1.95 0.86 -2.45
N VAL A 43 -1.10 1.82 -2.08
CA VAL A 43 -0.96 2.29 -0.69
C VAL A 43 -2.23 3.00 -0.22
N GLU A 44 -2.84 3.86 -1.06
CA GLU A 44 -4.12 4.51 -0.75
C GLU A 44 -5.22 3.47 -0.52
N LEU A 45 -5.30 2.45 -1.38
CA LEU A 45 -6.26 1.35 -1.23
C LEU A 45 -6.06 0.57 0.07
N ALA A 46 -4.81 0.26 0.43
CA ALA A 46 -4.48 -0.42 1.68
C ALA A 46 -4.85 0.46 2.90
N HIS A 47 -4.57 1.75 2.84
CA HIS A 47 -4.89 2.72 3.90
C HIS A 47 -6.41 2.84 4.11
N LEU A 48 -7.20 2.95 3.03
CA LEU A 48 -8.66 3.01 3.13
C LEU A 48 -9.27 1.72 3.69
N ASN A 49 -8.74 0.55 3.32
CA ASN A 49 -9.17 -0.73 3.89
C ASN A 49 -8.86 -0.81 5.40
N TRP A 50 -7.67 -0.34 5.80
CA TRP A 50 -7.31 -0.26 7.21
C TRP A 50 -8.22 0.71 7.97
N GLN A 51 -8.47 1.92 7.46
CA GLN A 51 -9.40 2.89 8.05
C GLN A 51 -10.81 2.30 8.20
N LYS A 52 -11.32 1.65 7.15
CA LYS A 52 -12.63 0.98 7.17
C LYS A 52 -12.72 -0.06 8.29
N SER A 53 -11.68 -0.88 8.47
CA SER A 53 -11.64 -1.90 9.53
C SER A 53 -11.65 -1.29 10.93
N ARG A 54 -11.04 -0.12 11.10
CA ARG A 54 -11.01 0.59 12.37
C ARG A 54 -12.32 1.33 12.68
N LEU A 55 -12.96 1.92 11.70
CA LEU A 55 -14.30 2.50 11.87
C LEU A 55 -15.29 1.46 12.43
N VAL A 56 -15.31 0.26 11.87
CA VAL A 56 -16.22 -0.80 12.36
C VAL A 56 -15.93 -1.17 13.81
N ARG A 57 -14.65 -1.33 14.18
CA ARG A 57 -14.25 -1.76 15.52
C ARG A 57 -14.43 -0.70 16.60
N SER A 58 -14.27 0.57 16.28
CA SER A 58 -14.44 1.66 17.25
C SER A 58 -15.90 1.84 17.66
N TRP A 59 -16.86 1.49 16.79
CA TRP A 59 -18.28 1.70 16.99
C TRP A 59 -18.98 0.56 17.72
N THR A 60 -18.66 -0.67 17.47
CA THR A 60 -19.19 -1.81 18.23
C THR A 60 -18.92 -1.70 19.73
N HIS A 61 -17.86 -1.00 20.11
CA HIS A 61 -17.55 -0.69 21.52
C HIS A 61 -18.35 0.52 22.06
N LEU A 62 -18.60 1.54 21.24
CA LEU A 62 -19.37 2.71 21.66
C LEU A 62 -20.86 2.40 21.80
N GLU A 63 -21.42 1.55 20.96
CA GLU A 63 -22.79 1.05 21.08
C GLU A 63 -22.97 0.20 22.34
N ARG A 64 -22.00 -0.64 22.70
CA ARG A 64 -22.05 -1.44 23.95
C ARG A 64 -21.88 -0.58 25.22
N GLN A 65 -21.19 0.56 25.16
CA GLN A 65 -21.03 1.47 26.29
C GLN A 65 -22.23 2.42 26.51
N ARG A 66 -23.02 2.67 25.48
CA ARG A 66 -24.27 3.41 25.55
C ARG A 66 -25.43 2.44 25.82
N GLY A 67 -25.41 1.82 26.99
CA GLY A 67 -26.47 0.92 27.42
C GLY A 67 -27.85 1.49 27.14
N GLY A 68 -28.62 0.84 26.28
CA GLY A 68 -30.05 0.61 26.41
C GLY A 68 -31.07 1.74 26.35
N TYR A 69 -30.69 2.99 26.15
CA TYR A 69 -31.68 4.05 25.86
C TYR A 69 -31.65 4.41 24.38
N GLY A 70 -32.77 4.07 23.72
CA GLY A 70 -32.97 4.29 22.30
C GLY A 70 -32.65 5.71 21.89
N PHE A 71 -31.77 5.85 20.95
CA PHE A 71 -31.56 7.08 20.23
C PHE A 71 -32.80 7.34 19.36
N LEU A 72 -33.60 8.29 19.77
CA LEU A 72 -34.59 8.96 18.95
C LEU A 72 -33.85 9.82 17.88
N GLY A 73 -33.12 9.16 17.00
CA GLY A 73 -32.60 9.74 15.80
C GLY A 73 -33.61 9.51 14.69
N GLY A 74 -34.13 10.59 14.11
CA GLY A 74 -35.00 10.53 12.95
C GLY A 74 -34.35 9.77 11.78
N PRO A 75 -35.03 9.60 10.61
CA PRO A 75 -34.61 8.74 9.50
C PRO A 75 -33.40 9.31 8.72
N GLY A 76 -32.42 9.85 9.42
CA GLY A 76 -31.17 10.37 8.88
C GLY A 76 -30.06 9.31 8.98
N GLU A 77 -29.29 9.12 7.90
CA GLU A 77 -28.11 8.28 7.87
C GLU A 77 -27.11 8.78 8.93
N SER A 78 -26.60 7.87 9.77
CA SER A 78 -25.60 8.24 10.78
C SER A 78 -24.31 8.71 10.10
N GLN A 79 -23.56 9.64 10.72
CA GLN A 79 -22.28 10.15 10.19
C GLN A 79 -21.34 9.01 9.79
N ILE A 80 -21.40 7.88 10.46
CA ILE A 80 -20.57 6.71 10.19
C ILE A 80 -20.97 5.99 8.93
N GLU A 81 -22.28 5.91 8.68
CA GLU A 81 -22.76 5.27 7.46
C GLU A 81 -22.36 6.10 6.24
N LEU A 82 -22.40 7.42 6.37
CA LEU A 82 -21.87 8.34 5.37
C LEU A 82 -20.36 8.13 5.16
N ASP A 83 -19.57 8.08 6.23
CA ASP A 83 -18.13 7.85 6.16
C ASP A 83 -17.81 6.48 5.54
N LYS A 84 -18.50 5.41 5.96
CA LYS A 84 -18.36 4.08 5.36
C LYS A 84 -18.73 4.10 3.87
N ARG A 85 -19.78 4.81 3.49
CA ARG A 85 -20.22 4.93 2.09
C ARG A 85 -19.16 5.64 1.27
N MET A 86 -18.61 6.76 1.76
CA MET A 86 -17.54 7.51 1.08
C MET A 86 -16.28 6.66 0.91
N ILE A 87 -15.83 6.00 1.96
CA ILE A 87 -14.67 5.10 1.89
C ILE A 87 -14.91 3.95 0.90
N ASN A 88 -16.08 3.30 0.96
CA ASN A 88 -16.40 2.21 0.03
C ASN A 88 -16.46 2.68 -1.43
N LYS A 89 -17.02 3.88 -1.68
CA LYS A 89 -17.05 4.49 -3.01
C LYS A 89 -15.61 4.71 -3.53
N ARG A 90 -14.73 5.25 -2.68
CA ARG A 90 -13.34 5.48 -3.05
C ARG A 90 -12.58 4.19 -3.30
N ILE A 91 -12.75 3.17 -2.44
CA ILE A 91 -12.18 1.83 -2.63
C ILE A 91 -12.61 1.24 -3.98
N LYS A 92 -13.91 1.35 -4.33
CA LYS A 92 -14.42 0.84 -5.61
C LYS A 92 -13.76 1.54 -6.81
N GLN A 93 -13.61 2.85 -6.75
CA GLN A 93 -12.92 3.63 -7.79
C GLN A 93 -11.46 3.20 -7.95
N LEU A 94 -10.72 3.08 -6.84
CA LEU A 94 -9.31 2.68 -6.87
C LEU A 94 -9.13 1.26 -7.39
N LYS A 95 -10.01 0.32 -7.02
CA LYS A 95 -9.99 -1.05 -7.56
C LYS A 95 -10.10 -1.07 -9.07
N LEU A 96 -11.01 -0.28 -9.66
CA LEU A 96 -11.15 -0.17 -11.12
C LEU A 96 -9.87 0.37 -11.78
N ILE A 97 -9.18 1.31 -11.12
CA ILE A 97 -7.92 1.85 -11.64
C ILE A 97 -6.82 0.77 -11.57
N VAL A 98 -6.72 0.04 -10.45
CA VAL A 98 -5.77 -1.07 -10.30
C VAL A 98 -6.00 -2.15 -11.36
N GLU A 99 -7.24 -2.49 -11.66
CA GLU A 99 -7.56 -3.47 -12.72
C GLU A 99 -7.11 -2.98 -14.11
N LYS A 100 -7.31 -1.69 -14.42
CA LYS A 100 -6.80 -1.11 -15.67
C LYS A 100 -5.27 -1.20 -15.75
N ILE A 101 -4.57 -0.88 -14.65
CA ILE A 101 -3.11 -0.98 -14.59
C ILE A 101 -2.66 -2.44 -14.79
N LYS A 102 -3.31 -3.41 -14.14
CA LYS A 102 -3.03 -4.84 -14.33
C LYS A 102 -3.18 -5.26 -15.79
N LYS A 103 -4.26 -4.84 -16.45
CA LYS A 103 -4.46 -5.13 -17.90
C LYS A 103 -3.32 -4.57 -18.75
N THR A 104 -2.92 -3.32 -18.51
CA THR A 104 -1.80 -2.70 -19.21
C THR A 104 -0.48 -3.45 -18.98
N ARG A 105 -0.20 -3.87 -17.74
CA ARG A 105 0.98 -4.68 -17.42
C ARG A 105 0.97 -6.03 -18.10
N ASN A 106 -0.18 -6.71 -18.12
CA ASN A 106 -0.30 -7.98 -18.82
C ASN A 106 -0.03 -7.83 -20.32
N MET A 107 -0.55 -6.78 -20.96
CA MET A 107 -0.25 -6.48 -22.36
C MET A 107 1.26 -6.25 -22.60
N GLN A 108 1.91 -5.49 -21.70
CA GLN A 108 3.35 -5.27 -21.76
C GLN A 108 4.16 -6.56 -21.53
N HIS A 109 3.69 -7.45 -20.66
CA HIS A 109 4.29 -8.76 -20.43
C HIS A 109 4.21 -9.63 -21.67
N LEU A 110 3.04 -9.77 -22.26
CA LEU A 110 2.83 -10.53 -23.51
C LEU A 110 3.70 -10.00 -24.67
N ASN A 111 3.87 -8.67 -24.75
CA ASN A 111 4.75 -8.10 -25.78
C ASN A 111 6.23 -8.43 -25.53
N ARG A 112 6.68 -8.51 -24.28
CA ARG A 112 8.04 -8.95 -23.93
C ARG A 112 8.25 -10.44 -24.23
N GLU A 113 7.27 -11.29 -23.95
CA GLU A 113 7.33 -12.71 -24.28
C GLU A 113 7.52 -12.96 -25.78
N LYS A 114 6.86 -12.17 -26.62
CA LYS A 114 7.04 -12.25 -28.10
C LYS A 114 8.48 -11.98 -28.55
N THR A 115 9.23 -11.18 -27.80
CA THR A 115 10.63 -10.85 -28.12
C THR A 115 11.62 -11.98 -27.79
N LYS A 116 11.17 -13.05 -27.10
CA LYS A 116 12.01 -14.17 -26.63
C LYS A 116 13.25 -13.74 -25.81
N VAL A 117 13.23 -12.54 -25.25
CA VAL A 117 14.30 -12.05 -24.39
C VAL A 117 14.06 -12.58 -22.98
N PRO A 118 15.05 -13.25 -22.34
CA PRO A 118 14.87 -13.78 -21.00
C PRO A 118 14.61 -12.67 -19.98
N VAL A 119 13.79 -12.97 -18.97
CA VAL A 119 13.46 -12.07 -17.86
C VAL A 119 13.95 -12.68 -16.56
N VAL A 120 14.80 -11.97 -15.84
CA VAL A 120 15.36 -12.37 -14.55
C VAL A 120 14.70 -11.54 -13.45
N ALA A 121 14.09 -12.18 -12.46
CA ALA A 121 13.49 -11.50 -11.31
C ALA A 121 14.41 -11.54 -10.09
N LEU A 122 14.68 -10.39 -9.47
CA LEU A 122 15.42 -10.29 -8.22
C LEU A 122 14.45 -10.36 -7.04
N LEU A 123 14.50 -11.47 -6.30
CA LEU A 123 13.68 -11.72 -5.12
C LEU A 123 14.53 -11.73 -3.86
N GLY A 124 13.98 -11.28 -2.75
CA GLY A 124 14.66 -11.32 -1.44
C GLY A 124 14.07 -10.32 -0.45
N TYR A 125 14.50 -10.42 0.80
CA TYR A 125 14.06 -9.56 1.89
C TYR A 125 14.41 -8.09 1.68
N THR A 126 13.74 -7.21 2.42
CA THR A 126 14.09 -5.79 2.48
C THR A 126 15.54 -5.63 2.95
N ASN A 127 16.26 -4.70 2.34
CA ASN A 127 17.67 -4.44 2.64
C ASN A 127 18.66 -5.58 2.33
N ALA A 128 18.28 -6.54 1.50
CA ALA A 128 19.17 -7.65 1.05
C ALA A 128 20.10 -7.25 -0.13
N GLY A 129 20.18 -5.98 -0.49
CA GLY A 129 21.05 -5.50 -1.57
C GLY A 129 20.48 -5.64 -2.98
N LYS A 130 19.21 -6.01 -3.17
CA LYS A 130 18.59 -6.15 -4.50
C LYS A 130 18.77 -4.94 -5.40
N SER A 131 18.48 -3.73 -4.88
CA SER A 131 18.60 -2.49 -5.64
C SER A 131 20.05 -2.14 -5.96
N THR A 132 20.99 -2.54 -5.12
CA THR A 132 22.42 -2.38 -5.36
C THR A 132 22.88 -3.29 -6.50
N LEU A 133 22.46 -4.56 -6.46
CA LEU A 133 22.75 -5.52 -7.54
C LEU A 133 22.10 -5.10 -8.86
N PHE A 134 20.84 -4.64 -8.81
CA PHE A 134 20.13 -4.13 -9.98
C PHE A 134 20.89 -2.95 -10.61
N ASN A 135 21.37 -1.99 -9.82
CA ASN A 135 22.15 -0.86 -10.31
C ASN A 135 23.48 -1.31 -10.92
N ALA A 136 24.17 -2.26 -10.30
CA ALA A 136 25.44 -2.80 -10.80
C ALA A 136 25.28 -3.44 -12.19
N LEU A 137 24.21 -4.21 -12.38
CA LEU A 137 23.94 -4.90 -13.64
C LEU A 137 23.42 -3.98 -14.75
N THR A 138 22.54 -3.04 -14.40
CA THR A 138 21.86 -2.18 -15.39
C THR A 138 22.54 -0.84 -15.63
N LYS A 139 23.55 -0.48 -14.83
CA LYS A 139 24.19 0.84 -14.80
C LYS A 139 23.20 1.99 -14.56
N LEU A 140 22.04 1.69 -14.00
CA LEU A 140 21.04 2.68 -13.60
C LEU A 140 21.32 3.19 -12.18
N ASN A 141 20.82 4.37 -11.89
CA ASN A 141 20.98 5.01 -10.58
C ASN A 141 19.66 4.96 -9.78
N VAL A 142 19.19 3.75 -9.45
CA VAL A 142 18.03 3.58 -8.57
C VAL A 142 18.48 3.87 -7.13
N LYS A 143 17.70 4.67 -6.39
CA LYS A 143 18.01 4.95 -4.98
C LYS A 143 18.13 3.64 -4.19
N ALA A 144 19.32 3.32 -3.76
CA ALA A 144 19.64 2.19 -2.92
C ALA A 144 20.27 2.74 -1.63
N LYS A 145 19.51 2.75 -0.54
CA LYS A 145 19.97 3.19 0.77
C LYS A 145 19.81 2.05 1.76
N ASN A 146 20.67 2.02 2.77
CA ASN A 146 20.59 1.04 3.85
C ASN A 146 19.42 1.37 4.79
N LYS A 147 18.19 1.28 4.27
CA LYS A 147 16.94 1.52 5.01
C LYS A 147 15.89 0.48 4.65
N LEU A 148 15.13 0.04 5.64
CA LEU A 148 13.99 -0.85 5.41
C LEU A 148 12.95 -0.18 4.50
N PHE A 149 12.40 -0.94 3.56
CA PHE A 149 11.37 -0.48 2.61
C PHE A 149 11.79 0.71 1.73
N GLU A 150 13.07 0.83 1.38
CA GLU A 150 13.56 1.93 0.54
C GLU A 150 12.98 1.89 -0.88
N THR A 151 12.85 0.70 -1.45
CA THR A 151 12.26 0.48 -2.78
C THR A 151 10.91 -0.21 -2.64
N LEU A 152 9.84 0.47 -3.05
CA LEU A 152 8.48 -0.07 -3.08
C LEU A 152 8.06 -0.39 -4.53
N ASP A 153 8.43 0.48 -5.46
CA ASP A 153 8.05 0.34 -6.87
C ASP A 153 8.94 -0.68 -7.59
N THR A 154 8.32 -1.58 -8.34
CA THR A 154 9.04 -2.50 -9.21
C THR A 154 9.61 -1.77 -10.42
N LYS A 155 10.86 -2.05 -10.76
CA LYS A 155 11.53 -1.49 -11.93
C LYS A 155 11.98 -2.63 -12.84
N ILE A 156 11.82 -2.42 -14.13
CA ILE A 156 12.30 -3.34 -15.16
C ILE A 156 13.30 -2.60 -16.02
N SER A 157 14.44 -3.19 -16.24
CA SER A 157 15.47 -2.69 -17.15
C SER A 157 16.07 -3.85 -17.93
N TYR A 158 17.00 -3.55 -18.81
CA TYR A 158 17.76 -4.55 -19.53
C TYR A 158 19.24 -4.46 -19.15
N PHE A 159 19.94 -5.57 -19.28
CA PHE A 159 21.38 -5.65 -19.22
C PHE A 159 21.90 -6.60 -20.31
N TYR A 160 23.16 -6.53 -20.60
CA TYR A 160 23.78 -7.38 -21.60
C TYR A 160 24.60 -8.48 -20.91
N LEU A 161 24.41 -9.73 -21.34
CA LEU A 161 25.26 -10.86 -21.05
C LEU A 161 26.29 -10.95 -22.18
N ASP A 162 27.56 -10.97 -21.84
CA ASP A 162 28.67 -11.12 -22.80
C ASP A 162 28.63 -10.12 -23.99
N ASN A 163 28.16 -8.91 -23.75
CA ASN A 163 28.02 -7.81 -24.74
C ASN A 163 27.13 -8.11 -25.97
N ILE A 164 26.53 -9.30 -26.06
CA ILE A 164 25.78 -9.75 -27.24
C ILE A 164 24.32 -10.06 -26.89
N LYS A 165 24.07 -10.73 -25.76
CA LYS A 165 22.75 -11.19 -25.38
C LYS A 165 22.06 -10.23 -24.42
N LYS A 166 20.91 -9.71 -24.83
CA LYS A 166 20.07 -8.85 -24.01
C LYS A 166 19.18 -9.70 -23.07
N ALA A 167 19.12 -9.33 -21.80
CA ALA A 167 18.17 -9.88 -20.83
C ALA A 167 17.46 -8.75 -20.07
N TYR A 168 16.22 -8.98 -19.68
CA TYR A 168 15.51 -8.08 -18.77
C TYR A 168 15.74 -8.50 -17.32
N ILE A 169 15.84 -7.52 -16.42
CA ILE A 169 15.93 -7.69 -14.98
C ILE A 169 14.85 -6.86 -14.30
N ALA A 170 14.16 -7.45 -13.30
CA ALA A 170 13.07 -6.84 -12.54
C ALA A 170 13.27 -7.02 -11.02
#